data_71ee2d09c1961f1acbbf7380517f6226
#
_entry.id   71ee2d09c1961f1acbbf7380517f6226
#
_cell.length_a   1.000
_cell.length_b   1.000
_cell.length_c   1.000
_cell.angle_alpha   90.00
_cell.angle_beta   90.00
_cell.angle_gamma   90.00
#
_symmetry.space_group_name_H-M   'P 1'
#
loop_
_entity.id
_entity.type
_entity.pdbx_description
1 polymer ?
#
loop_
_entity_poly.entity_id
_entity_poly.type
_entity_poly.pdbx_seq_one_letter_code
_entity_poly.pdbx_strand_id
1 'polypeptide(L)'
;MRVLVTGAAGFIGSHIVALLQQRDHAVVVFDNLSTGRRENLPADLPFFEVDLRDRSTLARLFDEVCPDVVCHQAAQMSVSHSVREPSHDAEVNILGLLNVLENCVRTEVQRMVFASSGGVLYGDVSQPVGEDHPPCPVSPYGISKWVGERYLEFFAREYGLQPVALRYSNVYGPRQSPHGEAGVVAIFCQRMLRGEVTTIHGDGRDVRDYVDVTDVAVANQLALERPLSERFTAFNIGTGRGIDVNTLANQTHLLCQAELRRRGSQTVVPEPRHGPPRAGDLRSNLISARKAAAVLGWQPQVRFEDGLPHTVEWFADQVR
;
A
#
# COMPACT_ATOMS: atom_id res chain seq x y z
N MET A 1 -10.95 7.99 -18.87
CA MET A 1 -11.72 6.91 -18.21
C MET A 1 -12.32 7.44 -16.91
N ARG A 2 -13.47 6.91 -16.52
CA ARG A 2 -14.00 7.12 -15.17
C ARG A 2 -13.43 6.05 -14.25
N VAL A 3 -12.58 6.48 -13.31
CA VAL A 3 -11.86 5.59 -12.40
C VAL A 3 -12.48 5.68 -11.01
N LEU A 4 -12.99 4.57 -10.50
CA LEU A 4 -13.36 4.46 -9.09
C LEU A 4 -12.13 4.01 -8.28
N VAL A 5 -11.75 4.80 -7.26
CA VAL A 5 -10.70 4.44 -6.31
C VAL A 5 -11.33 4.16 -4.95
N THR A 6 -11.21 2.94 -4.44
CA THR A 6 -11.62 2.60 -3.06
C THR A 6 -10.43 2.72 -2.12
N GLY A 7 -10.65 3.12 -0.85
CA GLY A 7 -9.55 3.40 0.08
C GLY A 7 -8.73 4.62 -0.32
N ALA A 8 -9.37 5.54 -1.03
CA ALA A 8 -8.74 6.69 -1.67
C ALA A 8 -8.21 7.73 -0.68
N ALA A 9 -8.85 7.89 0.48
CA ALA A 9 -8.43 8.81 1.53
C ALA A 9 -7.24 8.28 2.34
N GLY A 10 -6.84 7.03 2.10
CA GLY A 10 -5.67 6.39 2.71
C GLY A 10 -4.35 6.87 2.11
N PHE A 11 -3.25 6.33 2.64
CA PHE A 11 -1.87 6.65 2.24
C PHE A 11 -1.66 6.45 0.73
N ILE A 12 -1.70 5.20 0.26
CA ILE A 12 -1.43 4.87 -1.16
C ILE A 12 -2.52 5.43 -2.06
N GLY A 13 -3.80 5.26 -1.68
CA GLY A 13 -4.95 5.70 -2.47
C GLY A 13 -4.91 7.19 -2.82
N SER A 14 -4.50 8.05 -1.88
CA SER A 14 -4.44 9.49 -2.11
C SER A 14 -3.35 9.93 -3.12
N HIS A 15 -2.24 9.20 -3.21
CA HIS A 15 -1.22 9.42 -4.23
C HIS A 15 -1.68 8.94 -5.60
N ILE A 16 -2.39 7.81 -5.66
CA ILE A 16 -3.00 7.31 -6.90
C ILE A 16 -4.02 8.30 -7.43
N VAL A 17 -4.93 8.82 -6.57
CA VAL A 17 -5.91 9.84 -6.94
C VAL A 17 -5.24 11.06 -7.53
N ALA A 18 -4.22 11.60 -6.87
CA ALA A 18 -3.49 12.78 -7.34
C ALA A 18 -2.87 12.54 -8.74
N LEU A 19 -2.25 11.38 -8.95
CA LEU A 19 -1.65 11.03 -10.23
C LEU A 19 -2.72 10.85 -11.33
N LEU A 20 -3.83 10.16 -11.04
CA LEU A 20 -4.89 9.93 -12.03
C LEU A 20 -5.55 11.24 -12.47
N GLN A 21 -5.75 12.21 -11.55
CA GLN A 21 -6.24 13.54 -11.90
C GLN A 21 -5.26 14.30 -12.80
N GLN A 22 -3.95 14.21 -12.53
CA GLN A 22 -2.91 14.80 -13.39
C GLN A 22 -2.85 14.18 -14.79
N ARG A 23 -3.45 12.99 -14.97
CA ARG A 23 -3.57 12.26 -16.24
C ARG A 23 -4.96 12.41 -16.87
N ASP A 24 -5.73 13.42 -16.46
CA ASP A 24 -7.05 13.76 -17.00
C ASP A 24 -8.10 12.62 -16.89
N HIS A 25 -7.97 11.76 -15.87
CA HIS A 25 -9.02 10.79 -15.56
C HIS A 25 -10.13 11.43 -14.73
N ALA A 26 -11.37 11.03 -15.01
CA ALA A 26 -12.51 11.36 -14.15
C ALA A 26 -12.48 10.43 -12.92
N VAL A 27 -11.98 10.92 -11.79
CA VAL A 27 -11.81 10.13 -10.56
C VAL A 27 -13.02 10.29 -9.65
N VAL A 28 -13.55 9.17 -9.17
CA VAL A 28 -14.57 9.08 -8.11
C VAL A 28 -14.00 8.23 -6.98
N VAL A 29 -14.30 8.56 -5.73
CA VAL A 29 -13.67 7.89 -4.59
C VAL A 29 -14.66 7.35 -3.59
N PHE A 30 -14.39 6.13 -3.10
CA PHE A 30 -15.07 5.49 -1.97
C PHE A 30 -14.09 5.26 -0.82
N ASP A 31 -14.47 5.68 0.39
CA ASP A 31 -13.70 5.45 1.60
C ASP A 31 -14.63 5.49 2.81
N ASN A 32 -14.38 4.72 3.86
CA ASN A 32 -15.15 4.77 5.11
C ASN A 32 -14.46 5.59 6.20
N LEU A 33 -13.33 6.24 5.87
CA LEU A 33 -12.51 7.07 6.74
C LEU A 33 -12.03 6.38 8.04
N SER A 34 -12.07 5.04 8.10
CA SER A 34 -11.61 4.28 9.27
C SER A 34 -10.13 4.49 9.59
N THR A 35 -9.30 4.69 8.55
CA THR A 35 -7.87 5.02 8.65
C THR A 35 -7.46 6.13 7.70
N GLY A 36 -8.25 6.37 6.66
CA GLY A 36 -8.07 7.45 5.71
C GLY A 36 -8.44 8.82 6.31
N ARG A 37 -7.96 9.88 5.68
CA ARG A 37 -8.25 11.27 6.06
C ARG A 37 -8.80 12.02 4.87
N ARG A 38 -9.95 12.66 5.02
CA ARG A 38 -10.59 13.44 3.94
C ARG A 38 -9.66 14.53 3.39
N GLU A 39 -8.79 15.08 4.25
CA GLU A 39 -7.83 16.14 3.91
C GLU A 39 -6.71 15.66 2.97
N ASN A 40 -6.52 14.35 2.81
CA ASN A 40 -5.59 13.81 1.82
C ASN A 40 -6.09 13.97 0.38
N LEU A 41 -7.36 14.32 0.19
CA LEU A 41 -8.02 14.42 -1.11
C LEU A 41 -8.45 15.85 -1.42
N PRO A 42 -8.47 16.26 -2.70
CA PRO A 42 -9.07 17.54 -3.10
C PRO A 42 -10.51 17.70 -2.61
N ALA A 43 -10.88 18.93 -2.22
CA ALA A 43 -12.20 19.19 -1.65
C ALA A 43 -13.35 18.99 -2.64
N ASP A 44 -13.10 19.26 -3.91
CA ASP A 44 -14.05 19.18 -5.04
C ASP A 44 -14.18 17.79 -5.66
N LEU A 45 -13.38 16.82 -5.18
CA LEU A 45 -13.41 15.45 -5.70
C LEU A 45 -14.73 14.75 -5.32
N PRO A 46 -15.45 14.11 -6.27
CA PRO A 46 -16.59 13.26 -5.96
C PRO A 46 -16.22 12.18 -4.95
N PHE A 47 -16.76 12.31 -3.73
CA PHE A 47 -16.44 11.47 -2.59
C PHE A 47 -17.70 10.87 -1.99
N PHE A 48 -17.68 9.57 -1.79
CA PHE A 48 -18.75 8.83 -1.13
C PHE A 48 -18.16 8.11 0.10
N GLU A 49 -18.68 8.45 1.28
CA GLU A 49 -18.34 7.74 2.51
C GLU A 49 -19.14 6.44 2.57
N VAL A 50 -18.46 5.32 2.40
CA VAL A 50 -19.08 3.99 2.36
C VAL A 50 -18.15 2.90 2.84
N ASP A 51 -18.70 1.95 3.61
CA ASP A 51 -18.01 0.72 3.99
C ASP A 51 -18.25 -0.36 2.94
N LEU A 52 -17.19 -1.09 2.57
CA LEU A 52 -17.27 -2.18 1.58
C LEU A 52 -18.17 -3.33 2.03
N ARG A 53 -18.46 -3.44 3.32
CA ARG A 53 -19.38 -4.43 3.89
C ARG A 53 -20.85 -4.06 3.70
N ASP A 54 -21.16 -2.79 3.43
CA ASP A 54 -22.52 -2.35 3.11
C ASP A 54 -22.86 -2.64 1.64
N ARG A 55 -23.30 -3.88 1.41
CA ARG A 55 -23.63 -4.39 0.07
C ARG A 55 -24.69 -3.55 -0.65
N SER A 56 -25.70 -3.08 0.09
CA SER A 56 -26.81 -2.34 -0.48
C SER A 56 -26.38 -0.94 -0.96
N THR A 57 -25.64 -0.23 -0.12
CA THR A 57 -25.12 1.09 -0.49
C THR A 57 -24.11 0.99 -1.63
N LEU A 58 -23.20 0.00 -1.61
CA LEU A 58 -22.27 -0.21 -2.73
C LEU A 58 -23.00 -0.45 -4.05
N ALA A 59 -24.02 -1.31 -4.05
CA ALA A 59 -24.76 -1.59 -5.28
C ALA A 59 -25.37 -0.32 -5.88
N ARG A 60 -26.03 0.49 -5.07
CA ARG A 60 -26.61 1.77 -5.49
C ARG A 60 -25.54 2.74 -6.00
N LEU A 61 -24.40 2.85 -5.30
CA LEU A 61 -23.31 3.76 -5.70
C LEU A 61 -22.64 3.32 -7.00
N PHE A 62 -22.47 2.02 -7.24
CA PHE A 62 -21.95 1.53 -8.51
C PHE A 62 -22.88 1.86 -9.68
N ASP A 63 -24.23 1.81 -9.48
CA ASP A 63 -25.20 2.23 -10.50
C ASP A 63 -25.13 3.75 -10.77
N GLU A 64 -24.92 4.55 -9.74
CA GLU A 64 -24.79 6.00 -9.85
C GLU A 64 -23.48 6.41 -10.56
N VAL A 65 -22.37 5.75 -10.19
CA VAL A 65 -21.03 6.09 -10.68
C VAL A 65 -20.75 5.50 -12.06
N CYS A 66 -21.20 4.28 -12.36
CA CYS A 66 -20.89 3.53 -13.57
C CYS A 66 -19.39 3.63 -13.95
N PRO A 67 -18.45 3.12 -13.14
CA PRO A 67 -17.03 3.26 -13.42
C PRO A 67 -16.59 2.40 -14.60
N ASP A 68 -15.69 2.93 -15.46
CA ASP A 68 -15.05 2.13 -16.51
C ASP A 68 -14.06 1.12 -15.92
N VAL A 69 -13.34 1.55 -14.87
CA VAL A 69 -12.32 0.76 -14.20
C VAL A 69 -12.31 1.04 -12.69
N VAL A 70 -11.83 0.07 -11.90
CA VAL A 70 -11.74 0.17 -10.44
C VAL A 70 -10.29 0.01 -9.98
N CYS A 71 -9.80 0.93 -9.14
CA CYS A 71 -8.55 0.81 -8.38
C CYS A 71 -8.89 0.52 -6.91
N HIS A 72 -8.70 -0.72 -6.49
CA HIS A 72 -9.14 -1.19 -5.18
C HIS A 72 -7.99 -1.19 -4.17
N GLN A 73 -7.92 -0.11 -3.35
CA GLN A 73 -6.92 0.06 -2.30
C GLN A 73 -7.49 -0.13 -0.88
N ALA A 74 -8.83 -0.13 -0.73
CA ALA A 74 -9.47 -0.29 0.57
C ALA A 74 -9.19 -1.68 1.16
N ALA A 75 -8.69 -1.70 2.39
CA ALA A 75 -8.39 -2.93 3.12
C ALA A 75 -8.20 -2.65 4.61
N GLN A 76 -8.46 -3.66 5.44
CA GLN A 76 -7.81 -3.78 6.74
C GLN A 76 -6.34 -4.18 6.46
N MET A 77 -5.36 -3.35 6.84
CA MET A 77 -3.96 -3.51 6.43
C MET A 77 -3.00 -3.91 7.55
N SER A 78 -3.46 -3.89 8.81
CA SER A 78 -2.62 -4.20 9.95
C SER A 78 -2.50 -5.71 10.16
N VAL A 79 -1.28 -6.23 10.04
CA VAL A 79 -0.98 -7.65 10.30
C VAL A 79 -1.33 -8.03 11.73
N SER A 80 -0.94 -7.23 12.73
CA SER A 80 -1.23 -7.51 14.14
C SER A 80 -2.72 -7.43 14.47
N HIS A 81 -3.46 -6.51 13.82
CA HIS A 81 -4.91 -6.47 13.97
C HIS A 81 -5.54 -7.73 13.39
N SER A 82 -5.10 -8.19 12.22
CA SER A 82 -5.61 -9.42 11.60
C SER A 82 -5.41 -10.67 12.48
N VAL A 83 -4.31 -10.71 13.24
CA VAL A 83 -4.05 -11.83 14.19
C VAL A 83 -5.00 -11.77 15.38
N ARG A 84 -5.30 -10.57 15.88
CA ARG A 84 -6.24 -10.41 17.02
C ARG A 84 -7.70 -10.60 16.62
N GLU A 85 -8.06 -10.12 15.42
CA GLU A 85 -9.43 -10.06 14.90
C GLU A 85 -9.50 -10.65 13.48
N PRO A 86 -9.24 -11.96 13.32
CA PRO A 86 -9.18 -12.58 11.98
C PRO A 86 -10.52 -12.55 11.25
N SER A 87 -11.64 -12.59 11.96
CA SER A 87 -12.98 -12.48 11.36
C SER A 87 -13.19 -11.09 10.76
N HIS A 88 -12.79 -10.04 11.47
CA HIS A 88 -12.86 -8.67 10.94
C HIS A 88 -11.99 -8.49 9.70
N ASP A 89 -10.78 -9.06 9.70
CA ASP A 89 -9.90 -9.06 8.52
C ASP A 89 -10.61 -9.73 7.31
N ALA A 90 -11.21 -10.90 7.52
CA ALA A 90 -11.96 -11.61 6.48
C ALA A 90 -13.20 -10.85 6.00
N GLU A 91 -13.97 -10.23 6.90
CA GLU A 91 -15.12 -9.40 6.55
C GLU A 91 -14.75 -8.24 5.63
N VAL A 92 -13.66 -7.52 5.94
CA VAL A 92 -13.23 -6.37 5.14
C VAL A 92 -12.52 -6.82 3.87
N ASN A 93 -11.52 -7.71 3.99
CA ASN A 93 -10.59 -8.01 2.89
C ASN A 93 -11.11 -9.11 1.95
N ILE A 94 -12.02 -9.97 2.38
CA ILE A 94 -12.60 -11.03 1.54
C ILE A 94 -14.03 -10.70 1.18
N LEU A 95 -14.92 -10.54 2.15
CA LEU A 95 -16.34 -10.26 1.85
C LEU A 95 -16.53 -8.87 1.22
N GLY A 96 -15.80 -7.85 1.72
CA GLY A 96 -15.78 -6.53 1.12
C GLY A 96 -15.27 -6.55 -0.33
N LEU A 97 -14.19 -7.29 -0.62
CA LEU A 97 -13.70 -7.48 -1.98
C LEU A 97 -14.75 -8.16 -2.88
N LEU A 98 -15.43 -9.20 -2.39
CA LEU A 98 -16.48 -9.88 -3.15
C LEU A 98 -17.63 -8.94 -3.48
N ASN A 99 -18.05 -8.08 -2.55
CA ASN A 99 -19.06 -7.06 -2.83
C ASN A 99 -18.63 -6.11 -3.96
N VAL A 100 -17.36 -5.72 -4.01
CA VAL A 100 -16.82 -4.88 -5.11
C VAL A 100 -16.78 -5.67 -6.41
N LEU A 101 -16.31 -6.92 -6.43
CA LEU A 101 -16.20 -7.75 -7.62
C LEU A 101 -17.57 -8.05 -8.24
N GLU A 102 -18.58 -8.40 -7.43
CA GLU A 102 -19.95 -8.63 -7.89
C GLU A 102 -20.53 -7.36 -8.56
N ASN A 103 -20.26 -6.18 -7.99
CA ASN A 103 -20.68 -4.92 -8.58
C ASN A 103 -19.90 -4.59 -9.86
N CYS A 104 -18.60 -4.88 -9.94
CA CYS A 104 -17.82 -4.72 -11.16
C CYS A 104 -18.42 -5.53 -12.31
N VAL A 105 -18.81 -6.78 -12.07
CA VAL A 105 -19.46 -7.62 -13.08
C VAL A 105 -20.83 -7.04 -13.47
N ARG A 106 -21.65 -6.67 -12.50
CA ARG A 106 -23.01 -6.16 -12.71
C ARG A 106 -23.04 -4.85 -13.47
N THR A 107 -22.05 -3.98 -13.30
CA THR A 107 -21.96 -2.68 -13.98
C THR A 107 -20.93 -2.66 -15.11
N GLU A 108 -20.53 -3.85 -15.60
CA GLU A 108 -19.67 -4.05 -16.77
C GLU A 108 -18.31 -3.32 -16.68
N VAL A 109 -17.73 -3.24 -15.46
CA VAL A 109 -16.38 -2.72 -15.27
C VAL A 109 -15.39 -3.53 -16.10
N GLN A 110 -14.57 -2.85 -16.90
CA GLN A 110 -13.64 -3.51 -17.82
C GLN A 110 -12.43 -4.10 -17.09
N ARG A 111 -11.90 -3.37 -16.09
CA ARG A 111 -10.67 -3.74 -15.37
C ARG A 111 -10.73 -3.36 -13.91
N MET A 112 -10.09 -4.19 -13.09
CA MET A 112 -9.86 -3.89 -11.67
C MET A 112 -8.38 -4.05 -11.33
N VAL A 113 -7.77 -3.03 -10.71
CA VAL A 113 -6.44 -3.13 -10.10
C VAL A 113 -6.61 -3.33 -8.60
N PHE A 114 -6.02 -4.39 -8.08
CA PHE A 114 -6.15 -4.82 -6.68
C PHE A 114 -4.82 -4.66 -5.94
N ALA A 115 -4.85 -3.98 -4.79
CA ALA A 115 -3.73 -3.88 -3.87
C ALA A 115 -3.50 -5.22 -3.15
N SER A 116 -2.59 -6.02 -3.67
CA SER A 116 -2.05 -7.21 -3.01
C SER A 116 -0.74 -6.87 -2.26
N SER A 117 -0.09 -7.83 -1.65
CA SER A 117 1.09 -7.58 -0.82
C SER A 117 2.19 -8.61 -1.04
N GLY A 118 3.27 -8.21 -1.69
CA GLY A 118 4.50 -9.00 -1.76
C GLY A 118 5.21 -9.10 -0.42
N GLY A 119 5.01 -8.11 0.46
CA GLY A 119 5.62 -8.08 1.79
C GLY A 119 5.14 -9.16 2.77
N VAL A 120 3.99 -9.80 2.51
CA VAL A 120 3.42 -10.84 3.40
C VAL A 120 3.09 -12.14 2.69
N LEU A 121 3.12 -12.14 1.35
CA LEU A 121 2.65 -13.26 0.55
C LEU A 121 3.66 -14.42 0.48
N TYR A 122 4.95 -14.10 0.39
CA TYR A 122 6.00 -15.07 0.09
C TYR A 122 6.69 -15.66 1.32
N GLY A 123 6.40 -15.15 2.53
CA GLY A 123 7.10 -15.53 3.75
C GLY A 123 8.55 -15.02 3.77
N ASP A 124 9.44 -15.77 4.44
CA ASP A 124 10.86 -15.43 4.54
C ASP A 124 11.60 -15.76 3.24
N VAL A 125 12.07 -14.72 2.55
CA VAL A 125 12.85 -14.85 1.31
C VAL A 125 14.04 -13.89 1.33
N SER A 126 15.26 -14.46 1.22
CA SER A 126 16.53 -13.72 1.30
C SER A 126 17.05 -13.20 -0.05
N GLN A 127 16.44 -13.64 -1.15
CA GLN A 127 16.74 -13.19 -2.51
C GLN A 127 15.45 -12.69 -3.16
N PRO A 128 15.53 -11.73 -4.10
CA PRO A 128 14.34 -11.25 -4.80
C PRO A 128 13.62 -12.35 -5.57
N VAL A 129 12.38 -12.68 -5.17
CA VAL A 129 11.54 -13.70 -5.80
C VAL A 129 10.59 -13.13 -6.82
N GLY A 130 10.32 -13.88 -7.89
CA GLY A 130 9.31 -13.55 -8.90
C GLY A 130 7.89 -13.97 -8.51
N GLU A 131 6.93 -13.70 -9.40
CA GLU A 131 5.50 -13.95 -9.16
C GLU A 131 5.14 -15.45 -9.13
N ASP A 132 5.97 -16.32 -9.67
CA ASP A 132 5.88 -17.81 -9.69
C ASP A 132 6.37 -18.45 -8.39
N HIS A 133 7.01 -17.70 -7.51
CA HIS A 133 7.38 -18.22 -6.20
C HIS A 133 6.12 -18.61 -5.41
N PRO A 134 6.06 -19.83 -4.82
CA PRO A 134 4.88 -20.28 -4.09
C PRO A 134 4.51 -19.35 -2.93
N PRO A 135 3.25 -18.94 -2.81
CA PRO A 135 2.79 -18.17 -1.65
C PRO A 135 2.89 -18.97 -0.36
N CYS A 136 3.39 -18.34 0.69
CA CYS A 136 3.49 -18.90 2.04
C CYS A 136 3.09 -17.86 3.09
N PRO A 137 1.83 -17.33 3.06
CA PRO A 137 1.39 -16.30 3.99
C PRO A 137 1.29 -16.87 5.41
N VAL A 138 1.84 -16.14 6.39
CA VAL A 138 1.90 -16.55 7.81
C VAL A 138 0.93 -15.75 8.71
N SER A 139 0.10 -14.90 8.14
CA SER A 139 -0.87 -14.08 8.87
C SER A 139 -2.24 -14.08 8.20
N PRO A 140 -3.34 -13.85 8.95
CA PRO A 140 -4.68 -13.71 8.35
C PRO A 140 -4.73 -12.65 7.25
N TYR A 141 -4.07 -11.50 7.43
CA TYR A 141 -3.93 -10.48 6.40
C TYR A 141 -3.27 -11.02 5.12
N GLY A 142 -2.16 -11.75 5.25
CA GLY A 142 -1.50 -12.38 4.09
C GLY A 142 -2.39 -13.42 3.41
N ILE A 143 -3.11 -14.22 4.22
CA ILE A 143 -4.08 -15.21 3.72
C ILE A 143 -5.21 -14.50 2.96
N SER A 144 -5.81 -13.44 3.52
CA SER A 144 -6.90 -12.72 2.87
C SER A 144 -6.47 -12.07 1.55
N LYS A 145 -5.26 -11.54 1.46
CA LYS A 145 -4.70 -11.01 0.19
C LYS A 145 -4.50 -12.13 -0.84
N TRP A 146 -3.98 -13.29 -0.42
CA TRP A 146 -3.86 -14.47 -1.31
C TRP A 146 -5.21 -14.98 -1.79
N VAL A 147 -6.18 -15.13 -0.89
CA VAL A 147 -7.56 -15.52 -1.24
C VAL A 147 -8.17 -14.51 -2.19
N GLY A 148 -7.95 -13.21 -1.98
CA GLY A 148 -8.38 -12.16 -2.91
C GLY A 148 -7.88 -12.38 -4.33
N GLU A 149 -6.59 -12.71 -4.52
CA GLU A 149 -6.05 -13.02 -5.85
C GLU A 149 -6.71 -14.26 -6.49
N ARG A 150 -7.09 -15.27 -5.68
CA ARG A 150 -7.81 -16.47 -6.21
C ARG A 150 -9.22 -16.12 -6.67
N TYR A 151 -9.92 -15.23 -5.95
CA TYR A 151 -11.21 -14.69 -6.40
C TYR A 151 -11.06 -13.85 -7.68
N LEU A 152 -10.05 -13.01 -7.78
CA LEU A 152 -9.78 -12.24 -9.00
C LEU A 152 -9.60 -13.15 -10.22
N GLU A 153 -8.81 -14.22 -10.08
CA GLU A 153 -8.62 -15.21 -11.16
C GLU A 153 -9.92 -15.93 -11.53
N PHE A 154 -10.74 -16.28 -10.54
CA PHE A 154 -12.07 -16.85 -10.76
C PHE A 154 -12.96 -15.89 -11.54
N PHE A 155 -13.06 -14.62 -11.12
CA PHE A 155 -13.89 -13.61 -11.78
C PHE A 155 -13.40 -13.30 -13.21
N ALA A 156 -12.10 -13.34 -13.44
CA ALA A 156 -11.52 -13.20 -14.78
C ALA A 156 -11.96 -14.34 -15.72
N ARG A 157 -11.97 -15.57 -15.20
CA ARG A 157 -12.33 -16.76 -15.99
C ARG A 157 -13.82 -16.83 -16.31
N GLU A 158 -14.65 -16.59 -15.27
CA GLU A 158 -16.11 -16.83 -15.38
C GLU A 158 -16.88 -15.63 -15.93
N TYR A 159 -16.44 -14.40 -15.62
CA TYR A 159 -17.21 -13.19 -15.95
C TYR A 159 -16.50 -12.25 -16.93
N GLY A 160 -15.28 -12.57 -17.35
CA GLY A 160 -14.55 -11.76 -18.32
C GLY A 160 -14.01 -10.42 -17.78
N LEU A 161 -14.09 -10.18 -16.47
CA LEU A 161 -13.38 -9.06 -15.85
C LEU A 161 -11.88 -9.21 -16.12
N GLN A 162 -11.14 -8.12 -16.29
CA GLN A 162 -9.70 -8.14 -16.44
C GLN A 162 -9.00 -7.61 -15.16
N PRO A 163 -8.86 -8.41 -14.10
CA PRO A 163 -8.22 -7.96 -12.88
C PRO A 163 -6.69 -8.06 -12.94
N VAL A 164 -6.03 -7.11 -12.26
CA VAL A 164 -4.59 -7.05 -12.08
C VAL A 164 -4.29 -6.97 -10.58
N ALA A 165 -3.48 -7.88 -10.07
CA ALA A 165 -3.00 -7.81 -8.68
C ALA A 165 -1.61 -7.16 -8.64
N LEU A 166 -1.47 -6.10 -7.85
CA LEU A 166 -0.16 -5.48 -7.58
C LEU A 166 0.31 -5.88 -6.19
N ARG A 167 1.34 -6.72 -6.14
CA ARG A 167 1.96 -7.22 -4.91
C ARG A 167 3.01 -6.22 -4.43
N TYR A 168 2.59 -5.25 -3.61
CA TYR A 168 3.50 -4.22 -3.12
C TYR A 168 4.52 -4.80 -2.12
N SER A 169 5.76 -4.33 -2.21
CA SER A 169 6.74 -4.43 -1.13
C SER A 169 6.41 -3.44 0.01
N ASN A 170 7.36 -3.05 0.84
CA ASN A 170 7.10 -2.10 1.92
C ASN A 170 7.04 -0.67 1.37
N VAL A 171 5.83 -0.18 1.17
CA VAL A 171 5.61 1.17 0.65
C VAL A 171 5.91 2.20 1.73
N TYR A 172 6.63 3.27 1.39
CA TYR A 172 6.91 4.41 2.27
C TYR A 172 6.68 5.73 1.54
N GLY A 173 6.54 6.81 2.29
CA GLY A 173 6.40 8.15 1.71
C GLY A 173 5.48 9.08 2.51
N PRO A 174 5.25 10.30 2.00
CA PRO A 174 4.30 11.27 2.56
C PRO A 174 2.90 10.69 2.76
N ARG A 175 2.17 11.16 3.78
CA ARG A 175 0.82 10.70 4.18
C ARG A 175 0.75 9.29 4.76
N GLN A 176 1.88 8.58 4.91
CA GLN A 176 1.88 7.29 5.59
C GLN A 176 1.49 7.50 7.07
N SER A 177 0.54 6.67 7.56
CA SER A 177 0.13 6.76 8.97
C SER A 177 1.23 6.27 9.89
N PRO A 178 1.65 7.06 10.89
CA PRO A 178 2.59 6.63 11.93
C PRO A 178 1.89 5.80 13.02
N HIS A 179 0.57 5.65 12.94
CA HIS A 179 -0.24 4.89 13.89
C HIS A 179 -0.44 3.47 13.37
N GLY A 180 0.00 2.48 14.14
CA GLY A 180 -0.05 1.07 13.74
C GLY A 180 1.33 0.48 13.48
N GLU A 181 1.40 -0.77 13.04
CA GLU A 181 2.66 -1.51 12.91
C GLU A 181 3.25 -1.49 11.49
N ALA A 182 2.47 -1.12 10.50
CA ALA A 182 2.83 -1.28 9.09
C ALA A 182 3.74 -0.18 8.53
N GLY A 183 3.97 0.90 9.27
CA GLY A 183 4.67 2.08 8.77
C GLY A 183 5.96 2.39 9.52
N VAL A 184 6.94 1.48 9.56
CA VAL A 184 8.19 1.69 10.32
C VAL A 184 8.88 3.02 9.96
N VAL A 185 8.90 3.42 8.69
CA VAL A 185 9.45 4.70 8.24
C VAL A 185 8.68 5.87 8.86
N ALA A 186 7.35 5.85 8.77
CA ALA A 186 6.50 6.89 9.35
C ALA A 186 6.63 6.98 10.88
N ILE A 187 6.68 5.82 11.56
CA ILE A 187 6.87 5.75 13.02
C ILE A 187 8.21 6.37 13.42
N PHE A 188 9.29 6.02 12.71
CA PHE A 188 10.62 6.55 12.99
C PHE A 188 10.67 8.05 12.74
N CYS A 189 10.18 8.53 11.59
CA CYS A 189 10.12 9.96 11.29
C CYS A 189 9.36 10.73 12.38
N GLN A 190 8.14 10.30 12.72
CA GLN A 190 7.32 11.01 13.70
C GLN A 190 7.96 11.06 15.08
N ARG A 191 8.44 9.91 15.59
CA ARG A 191 9.06 9.86 16.92
C ARG A 191 10.35 10.68 17.00
N MET A 192 11.23 10.51 16.02
CA MET A 192 12.51 11.21 15.97
C MET A 192 12.32 12.73 15.86
N LEU A 193 11.41 13.20 15.02
CA LEU A 193 11.10 14.64 14.89
C LEU A 193 10.48 15.23 16.17
N ARG A 194 9.82 14.41 17.00
CA ARG A 194 9.33 14.82 18.34
C ARG A 194 10.37 14.71 19.44
N GLY A 195 11.58 14.26 19.17
CA GLY A 195 12.60 14.00 20.18
C GLY A 195 12.28 12.78 21.06
N GLU A 196 11.44 11.86 20.57
CA GLU A 196 11.07 10.64 21.29
C GLU A 196 12.05 9.51 20.97
N VAL A 197 12.31 8.63 21.96
CA VAL A 197 13.15 7.45 21.77
C VAL A 197 12.48 6.47 20.79
N THR A 198 13.22 6.08 19.78
CA THR A 198 12.78 5.09 18.78
C THR A 198 13.30 3.71 19.15
N THR A 199 12.44 2.68 19.07
CA THR A 199 12.79 1.30 19.40
C THR A 199 12.97 0.47 18.14
N ILE A 200 14.14 -0.15 18.01
CA ILE A 200 14.45 -1.19 17.03
C ILE A 200 14.14 -2.53 17.69
N HIS A 201 13.18 -3.30 17.14
CA HIS A 201 12.86 -4.60 17.69
C HIS A 201 13.88 -5.66 17.25
N GLY A 202 14.33 -6.49 18.21
CA GLY A 202 15.37 -7.49 17.97
C GLY A 202 16.76 -6.90 17.71
N ASP A 203 17.54 -7.55 16.86
CA ASP A 203 18.90 -7.15 16.49
C ASP A 203 18.97 -6.11 15.35
N GLY A 204 17.81 -5.73 14.81
CA GLY A 204 17.68 -4.75 13.73
C GLY A 204 18.21 -5.21 12.37
N ARG A 205 18.51 -6.50 12.20
CA ARG A 205 19.01 -7.08 10.94
C ARG A 205 17.92 -7.62 10.03
N ASP A 206 16.65 -7.39 10.39
CA ASP A 206 15.54 -7.73 9.52
C ASP A 206 15.54 -6.85 8.28
N VAL A 207 15.48 -7.49 7.11
CA VAL A 207 15.65 -6.82 5.81
C VAL A 207 14.30 -6.67 5.13
N ARG A 208 14.03 -5.47 4.63
CA ARG A 208 12.82 -5.17 3.84
C ARG A 208 13.19 -4.45 2.54
N ASP A 209 12.39 -4.70 1.52
CA ASP A 209 12.40 -3.95 0.26
C ASP A 209 11.47 -2.73 0.42
N TYR A 210 12.01 -1.53 0.36
CA TYR A 210 11.25 -0.28 0.48
C TYR A 210 11.04 0.36 -0.89
N VAL A 211 9.78 0.60 -1.26
CA VAL A 211 9.38 1.27 -2.50
C VAL A 211 8.67 2.59 -2.21
N ASP A 212 9.02 3.63 -2.94
CA ASP A 212 8.38 4.94 -2.80
C ASP A 212 6.92 4.91 -3.25
N VAL A 213 6.06 5.61 -2.54
CA VAL A 213 4.61 5.64 -2.82
C VAL A 213 4.28 6.24 -4.19
N THR A 214 5.11 7.14 -4.71
CA THR A 214 4.90 7.72 -6.04
C THR A 214 5.17 6.69 -7.14
N ASP A 215 6.15 5.82 -6.98
CA ASP A 215 6.40 4.70 -7.88
C ASP A 215 5.24 3.68 -7.83
N VAL A 216 4.67 3.45 -6.65
CA VAL A 216 3.47 2.60 -6.51
C VAL A 216 2.26 3.23 -7.21
N ALA A 217 2.07 4.54 -7.12
CA ALA A 217 1.01 5.23 -7.83
C ALA A 217 1.16 5.08 -9.37
N VAL A 218 2.39 5.19 -9.88
CA VAL A 218 2.69 4.95 -11.30
C VAL A 218 2.40 3.49 -11.70
N ALA A 219 2.72 2.51 -10.84
CA ALA A 219 2.38 1.11 -11.11
C ALA A 219 0.88 0.88 -11.26
N ASN A 220 0.06 1.53 -10.41
CA ASN A 220 -1.39 1.47 -10.50
C ASN A 220 -1.91 2.10 -11.79
N GLN A 221 -1.45 3.29 -12.14
CA GLN A 221 -1.81 3.96 -13.40
C GLN A 221 -1.49 3.07 -14.61
N LEU A 222 -0.27 2.54 -14.70
CA LEU A 222 0.11 1.65 -15.79
C LEU A 222 -0.74 0.37 -15.84
N ALA A 223 -1.05 -0.23 -14.68
CA ALA A 223 -1.91 -1.41 -14.60
C ALA A 223 -3.35 -1.12 -15.04
N LEU A 224 -3.85 0.10 -14.85
CA LEU A 224 -5.18 0.53 -15.34
C LEU A 224 -5.18 0.74 -16.85
N GLU A 225 -4.10 1.29 -17.43
CA GLU A 225 -4.07 1.79 -18.81
C GLU A 225 -3.47 0.82 -19.84
N ARG A 226 -2.46 0.03 -19.43
CA ARG A 226 -1.72 -0.82 -20.38
C ARG A 226 -2.56 -2.01 -20.86
N PRO A 227 -2.57 -2.30 -22.16
CA PRO A 227 -3.15 -3.54 -22.66
C PRO A 227 -2.43 -4.76 -22.08
N LEU A 228 -3.19 -5.75 -21.64
CA LEU A 228 -2.67 -7.00 -21.10
C LEU A 228 -3.26 -8.17 -21.89
N SER A 229 -2.44 -9.16 -22.21
CA SER A 229 -2.86 -10.34 -22.97
C SER A 229 -3.52 -11.41 -22.09
N GLU A 230 -3.14 -11.47 -20.82
CA GLU A 230 -3.70 -12.43 -19.88
C GLU A 230 -4.99 -11.93 -19.26
N ARG A 231 -5.91 -12.84 -18.94
CA ARG A 231 -7.18 -12.51 -18.29
C ARG A 231 -6.98 -12.05 -16.84
N PHE A 232 -6.04 -12.64 -16.14
CA PHE A 232 -5.58 -12.25 -14.81
C PHE A 232 -4.06 -12.17 -14.79
N THR A 233 -3.52 -11.12 -14.18
CA THR A 233 -2.08 -10.97 -14.04
C THR A 233 -1.73 -10.42 -12.66
N ALA A 234 -0.72 -11.02 -12.01
CA ALA A 234 -0.09 -10.46 -10.82
C ALA A 234 1.28 -9.87 -11.17
N PHE A 235 1.62 -8.74 -10.54
CA PHE A 235 2.91 -8.08 -10.66
C PHE A 235 3.49 -7.74 -9.28
N ASN A 236 4.74 -8.08 -9.06
CA ASN A 236 5.51 -7.59 -7.93
C ASN A 236 5.91 -6.13 -8.16
N ILE A 237 5.66 -5.28 -7.17
CA ILE A 237 5.99 -3.86 -7.18
C ILE A 237 6.92 -3.57 -6.00
N GLY A 238 8.21 -3.56 -6.28
CA GLY A 238 9.29 -3.39 -5.33
C GLY A 238 10.58 -3.04 -6.04
N THR A 239 11.63 -2.77 -5.27
CA THR A 239 12.94 -2.38 -5.80
C THR A 239 13.89 -3.56 -5.98
N GLY A 240 13.62 -4.68 -5.31
CA GLY A 240 14.52 -5.82 -5.22
C GLY A 240 15.76 -5.56 -4.36
N ARG A 241 15.80 -4.42 -3.64
CA ARG A 241 16.93 -4.02 -2.78
C ARG A 241 16.52 -4.08 -1.32
N GLY A 242 17.31 -4.79 -0.53
CA GLY A 242 17.06 -4.93 0.90
C GLY A 242 17.74 -3.84 1.71
N ILE A 243 17.03 -3.29 2.69
CA ILE A 243 17.55 -2.39 3.71
C ILE A 243 17.19 -2.98 5.07
N ASP A 244 18.18 -3.14 5.95
CA ASP A 244 17.96 -3.59 7.32
C ASP A 244 17.46 -2.45 8.22
N VAL A 245 16.79 -2.83 9.33
CA VAL A 245 16.16 -1.85 10.23
C VAL A 245 17.20 -0.94 10.90
N ASN A 246 18.43 -1.41 11.17
CA ASN A 246 19.48 -0.56 11.73
C ASN A 246 19.88 0.53 10.74
N THR A 247 20.09 0.17 9.47
CA THR A 247 20.40 1.12 8.40
C THR A 247 19.28 2.14 8.23
N LEU A 248 18.01 1.69 8.19
CA LEU A 248 16.84 2.57 8.15
C LEU A 248 16.83 3.55 9.35
N ALA A 249 16.99 3.04 10.57
CA ALA A 249 16.94 3.85 11.78
C ALA A 249 18.03 4.92 11.79
N ASN A 250 19.26 4.54 11.44
CA ASN A 250 20.40 5.46 11.41
C ASN A 250 20.22 6.55 10.33
N GLN A 251 19.78 6.19 9.13
CA GLN A 251 19.54 7.19 8.07
C GLN A 251 18.42 8.15 8.46
N THR A 252 17.31 7.62 9.00
CA THR A 252 16.19 8.45 9.46
C THR A 252 16.61 9.38 10.60
N HIS A 253 17.40 8.89 11.56
CA HIS A 253 17.95 9.69 12.68
C HIS A 253 18.75 10.89 12.15
N LEU A 254 19.73 10.64 11.26
CA LEU A 254 20.57 11.69 10.69
C LEU A 254 19.75 12.74 9.91
N LEU A 255 18.79 12.29 9.11
CA LEU A 255 17.92 13.18 8.34
C LEU A 255 17.00 14.01 9.25
N CYS A 256 16.37 13.40 10.26
CA CYS A 256 15.52 14.12 11.21
C CYS A 256 16.33 15.17 11.99
N GLN A 257 17.54 14.83 12.43
CA GLN A 257 18.41 15.77 13.14
C GLN A 257 18.84 16.94 12.25
N ALA A 258 19.16 16.67 10.97
CA ALA A 258 19.50 17.70 10.00
C ALA A 258 18.30 18.62 9.71
N GLU A 259 17.11 18.04 9.53
CA GLU A 259 15.88 18.79 9.23
C GLU A 259 15.45 19.68 10.41
N LEU A 260 15.52 19.18 11.64
CA LEU A 260 15.25 19.98 12.83
C LEU A 260 16.23 21.16 12.96
N ARG A 261 17.52 20.94 12.69
CA ARG A 261 18.52 22.04 12.67
C ARG A 261 18.21 23.06 11.58
N ARG A 262 17.85 22.62 10.36
CA ARG A 262 17.47 23.47 9.25
C ARG A 262 16.28 24.39 9.60
N ARG A 263 15.34 23.88 10.43
CA ARG A 263 14.18 24.62 10.94
C ARG A 263 14.47 25.45 12.19
N GLY A 264 15.69 25.46 12.69
CA GLY A 264 16.07 26.21 13.93
C GLY A 264 15.54 25.58 15.22
N SER A 265 15.09 24.34 15.19
CA SER A 265 14.61 23.61 16.37
C SER A 265 15.75 23.26 17.32
N GLN A 266 15.50 23.35 18.63
CA GLN A 266 16.42 22.89 19.66
C GLN A 266 16.19 21.42 20.07
N THR A 267 15.22 20.77 19.43
CA THR A 267 14.94 19.35 19.70
C THR A 267 16.13 18.49 19.32
N VAL A 268 16.57 17.66 20.24
CA VAL A 268 17.62 16.66 20.02
C VAL A 268 16.96 15.33 19.73
N VAL A 269 17.34 14.69 18.63
CA VAL A 269 16.87 13.34 18.30
C VAL A 269 17.64 12.32 19.11
N PRO A 270 17.01 11.55 20.02
CA PRO A 270 17.70 10.49 20.76
C PRO A 270 18.16 9.37 19.83
N GLU A 271 19.29 8.74 20.19
CA GLU A 271 19.76 7.53 19.50
C GLU A 271 18.70 6.40 19.60
N PRO A 272 18.44 5.66 18.52
CA PRO A 272 17.57 4.50 18.55
C PRO A 272 18.07 3.45 19.55
N ARG A 273 17.13 2.75 20.21
CA ARG A 273 17.46 1.69 21.19
C ARG A 273 16.90 0.36 20.75
N HIS A 274 17.64 -0.72 21.01
CA HIS A 274 17.14 -2.07 20.78
C HIS A 274 16.16 -2.49 21.87
N GLY A 275 15.09 -3.16 21.46
CA GLY A 275 14.08 -3.78 22.31
C GLY A 275 13.91 -5.27 22.00
N PRO A 276 13.00 -5.96 22.68
CA PRO A 276 12.75 -7.37 22.41
C PRO A 276 12.27 -7.60 20.96
N PRO A 277 12.59 -8.76 20.36
CA PRO A 277 12.08 -9.11 19.03
C PRO A 277 10.56 -9.24 19.04
N ARG A 278 9.93 -8.97 17.90
CA ARG A 278 8.49 -9.20 17.70
C ARG A 278 8.27 -10.62 17.21
N ALA A 279 7.32 -11.32 17.82
CA ALA A 279 6.92 -12.64 17.34
C ALA A 279 6.25 -12.54 15.95
N GLY A 280 6.66 -13.39 15.02
CA GLY A 280 6.10 -13.45 13.67
C GLY A 280 6.69 -12.47 12.66
N ASP A 281 7.66 -11.63 13.04
CA ASP A 281 8.38 -10.80 12.07
C ASP A 281 9.22 -11.69 11.14
N LEU A 282 9.14 -11.42 9.84
CA LEU A 282 9.96 -12.07 8.83
C LEU A 282 11.40 -11.57 8.92
N ARG A 283 12.37 -12.46 8.74
CA ARG A 283 13.79 -12.08 8.72
C ARG A 283 14.17 -11.30 7.47
N SER A 284 13.64 -11.70 6.32
CA SER A 284 13.89 -11.03 5.04
C SER A 284 12.69 -11.17 4.12
N ASN A 285 12.40 -10.10 3.38
CA ASN A 285 11.38 -10.15 2.33
C ASN A 285 11.78 -9.24 1.17
N LEU A 286 12.13 -9.86 0.04
CA LEU A 286 12.57 -9.19 -1.18
C LEU A 286 11.77 -9.72 -2.38
N ILE A 287 11.33 -8.81 -3.26
CA ILE A 287 10.56 -9.18 -4.44
C ILE A 287 11.18 -8.63 -5.72
N SER A 288 11.07 -9.39 -6.82
CA SER A 288 11.59 -9.02 -8.13
C SER A 288 10.48 -8.43 -8.98
N ALA A 289 10.67 -7.22 -9.46
CA ALA A 289 9.73 -6.52 -10.35
C ALA A 289 10.03 -6.76 -11.86
N ARG A 290 10.78 -7.80 -12.22
CA ARG A 290 11.16 -8.07 -13.62
C ARG A 290 9.94 -8.22 -14.55
N LYS A 291 8.87 -8.86 -14.09
CA LYS A 291 7.62 -9.02 -14.87
C LYS A 291 6.94 -7.66 -15.08
N ALA A 292 6.86 -6.82 -14.04
CA ALA A 292 6.32 -5.46 -14.16
C ALA A 292 7.13 -4.63 -15.16
N ALA A 293 8.46 -4.73 -15.16
CA ALA A 293 9.31 -4.04 -16.11
C ALA A 293 9.06 -4.51 -17.56
N ALA A 294 8.97 -5.82 -17.77
CA ALA A 294 8.80 -6.40 -19.10
C ALA A 294 7.41 -6.14 -19.69
N VAL A 295 6.34 -6.21 -18.88
CA VAL A 295 4.95 -6.17 -19.35
C VAL A 295 4.32 -4.78 -19.22
N LEU A 296 4.47 -4.13 -18.06
CA LEU A 296 3.92 -2.78 -17.82
C LEU A 296 4.88 -1.67 -18.26
N GLY A 297 6.17 -1.97 -18.44
CA GLY A 297 7.21 -0.95 -18.59
C GLY A 297 7.50 -0.20 -17.28
N TRP A 298 7.10 -0.77 -16.13
CA TRP A 298 7.29 -0.16 -14.82
C TRP A 298 8.64 -0.52 -14.22
N GLN A 299 9.32 0.49 -13.70
CA GLN A 299 10.54 0.33 -12.89
C GLN A 299 10.52 1.38 -11.77
N PRO A 300 11.04 1.08 -10.57
CA PRO A 300 11.17 2.07 -9.52
C PRO A 300 12.13 3.18 -9.97
N GLN A 301 11.69 4.43 -9.86
CA GLN A 301 12.47 5.61 -10.25
C GLN A 301 13.09 6.30 -9.04
N VAL A 302 12.43 6.21 -7.87
CA VAL A 302 12.87 6.87 -6.65
C VAL A 302 13.75 5.91 -5.86
N ARG A 303 15.04 6.25 -5.73
CA ARG A 303 15.92 5.50 -4.83
C ARG A 303 15.56 5.83 -3.39
N PHE A 304 15.82 4.89 -2.49
CA PHE A 304 15.51 5.08 -1.06
C PHE A 304 16.22 6.32 -0.47
N GLU A 305 17.47 6.52 -0.85
CA GLU A 305 18.31 7.65 -0.41
C GLU A 305 17.75 9.01 -0.87
N ASP A 306 16.98 9.03 -1.98
CA ASP A 306 16.35 10.24 -2.51
C ASP A 306 14.95 10.45 -1.95
N GLY A 307 14.17 9.38 -1.73
CA GLY A 307 12.78 9.44 -1.23
C GLY A 307 12.67 9.65 0.27
N LEU A 308 13.60 9.09 1.06
CA LEU A 308 13.54 9.21 2.52
C LEU A 308 13.66 10.67 2.99
N PRO A 309 14.56 11.53 2.45
CA PRO A 309 14.60 12.96 2.80
C PRO A 309 13.28 13.69 2.59
N HIS A 310 12.60 13.47 1.46
CA HIS A 310 11.28 14.06 1.18
C HIS A 310 10.21 13.57 2.17
N THR A 311 10.29 12.30 2.56
CA THR A 311 9.39 11.75 3.59
C THR A 311 9.63 12.42 4.95
N VAL A 312 10.88 12.59 5.36
CA VAL A 312 11.23 13.28 6.63
C VAL A 312 10.77 14.73 6.61
N GLU A 313 11.00 15.47 5.51
CA GLU A 313 10.56 16.85 5.34
C GLU A 313 9.04 16.97 5.49
N TRP A 314 8.26 16.09 4.83
CA TRP A 314 6.80 16.05 4.95
C TRP A 314 6.35 15.82 6.40
N PHE A 315 6.96 14.86 7.10
CA PHE A 315 6.64 14.60 8.50
C PHE A 315 7.01 15.78 9.41
N ALA A 316 8.10 16.48 9.11
CA ALA A 316 8.48 17.68 9.86
C ALA A 316 7.47 18.84 9.72
N ASP A 317 6.74 18.92 8.60
CA ASP A 317 5.63 19.87 8.43
C ASP A 317 4.41 19.50 9.28
N GLN A 318 4.26 18.20 9.65
CA GLN A 318 3.13 17.71 10.46
C GLN A 318 3.40 17.75 11.97
N VAL A 319 4.66 17.81 12.37
CA VAL A 319 5.06 17.93 13.80
C VAL A 319 5.13 19.40 14.15
N ARG A 320 4.08 19.88 14.81
CA ARG A 320 4.03 21.23 15.41
C ARG A 320 4.29 21.17 16.90
#